data_f7e97eb4567e3b686a73afd7d7aadf4a
#
_entry.id   f7e97eb4567e3b686a73afd7d7aadf4a
#
_cell.length_a   1.000
_cell.length_b   1.000
_cell.length_c   1.000
_cell.angle_alpha   90.00
_cell.angle_beta   90.00
_cell.angle_gamma   90.00
#
_symmetry.space_group_name_H-M   'P 1'
#
loop_
_entity.id
_entity.type
_entity.pdbx_description
1 polymer ?
#
loop_
_entity_poly.entity_id
_entity_poly.type
_entity_poly.pdbx_seq_one_letter_code
_entity_poly.pdbx_strand_id
1 'polypeptide(L)'
;NYLPSLVVISPDGMNIKKEQILELKKKFSTVPIYTKENIYVIKNAEKLNGASANTMLKFLEEPEQNILGFFITNNANNVISTIRSRCEVIKVLYDIHELDINNITNDINKDKFDVAIEYLFKIEVEKKLGIMYNRDVVLNKFSEREDIKIVFKIIFIIYEELLKKVMGLDNKFDFEKINELSSLDKDKVLRRINLVTKFIDDIDSNVNVELLLDKFVIELGDYIE
;
A
#
# COMPACT_ATOMS: atom_id res chain seq x y z
N ASN A 1 20.25 -6.64 20.65
CA ASN A 1 19.25 -6.07 19.75
C ASN A 1 19.51 -4.57 19.62
N TYR A 2 20.22 -4.16 18.57
CA TYR A 2 20.36 -2.73 18.25
C TYR A 2 19.16 -2.29 17.44
N LEU A 3 18.36 -1.36 17.99
CA LEU A 3 17.27 -0.72 17.26
C LEU A 3 17.85 0.24 16.21
N PRO A 4 17.29 0.30 15.00
CA PRO A 4 17.69 1.28 14.01
C PRO A 4 17.49 2.71 14.55
N SER A 5 18.37 3.63 14.19
CA SER A 5 18.17 5.04 14.51
C SER A 5 17.07 5.63 13.62
N LEU A 6 15.97 6.05 14.23
CA LEU A 6 14.85 6.66 13.53
C LEU A 6 14.84 8.18 13.76
N VAL A 7 14.85 8.96 12.68
CA VAL A 7 14.67 10.42 12.71
C VAL A 7 13.44 10.81 11.91
N VAL A 8 12.50 11.48 12.55
CA VAL A 8 11.27 11.99 11.89
C VAL A 8 11.34 13.50 11.81
N ILE A 9 11.14 14.05 10.60
CA ILE A 9 11.06 15.47 10.33
C ILE A 9 9.62 15.79 9.92
N SER A 10 9.06 16.83 10.54
CA SER A 10 7.76 17.39 10.21
C SER A 10 7.92 18.87 9.91
N PRO A 11 6.99 19.50 9.15
CA PRO A 11 7.01 20.93 8.92
C PRO A 11 7.05 21.73 10.22
N ASP A 12 7.87 22.77 10.26
CA ASP A 12 7.86 23.79 11.28
C ASP A 12 7.14 25.02 10.73
N GLY A 13 5.88 25.17 11.12
CA GLY A 13 4.95 26.12 10.50
C GLY A 13 4.52 25.65 9.10
N MET A 14 4.70 26.50 8.10
CA MET A 14 4.22 26.24 6.72
C MET A 14 5.18 25.38 5.89
N ASN A 15 6.45 25.27 6.28
CA ASN A 15 7.48 24.63 5.49
C ASN A 15 8.43 23.76 6.33
N ILE A 16 9.13 22.85 5.66
CA ILE A 16 10.30 22.17 6.22
C ILE A 16 11.51 23.07 6.00
N LYS A 17 12.16 23.46 7.08
CA LYS A 17 13.28 24.40 7.06
C LYS A 17 14.59 23.70 6.69
N LYS A 18 15.52 24.43 6.07
CA LYS A 18 16.85 23.97 5.72
C LYS A 18 17.62 23.44 6.95
N GLU A 19 17.47 24.08 8.07
CA GLU A 19 18.12 23.75 9.33
C GLU A 19 17.74 22.36 9.82
N GLN A 20 16.50 21.93 9.66
CA GLN A 20 16.02 20.58 10.00
C GLN A 20 16.75 19.49 9.15
N ILE A 21 17.00 19.77 7.88
CA ILE A 21 17.73 18.85 7.00
C ILE A 21 19.22 18.80 7.35
N LEU A 22 19.79 19.93 7.74
CA LEU A 22 21.20 19.98 8.20
C LEU A 22 21.37 19.22 9.53
N GLU A 23 20.43 19.31 10.44
CA GLU A 23 20.44 18.52 11.69
C GLU A 23 20.30 17.03 11.41
N LEU A 24 19.45 16.61 10.47
CA LEU A 24 19.34 15.23 10.02
C LEU A 24 20.70 14.72 9.52
N LYS A 25 21.35 15.47 8.63
CA LYS A 25 22.66 15.14 8.10
C LYS A 25 23.71 14.98 9.21
N LYS A 26 23.74 15.94 10.14
CA LYS A 26 24.67 15.91 11.28
C LYS A 26 24.43 14.67 12.17
N LYS A 27 23.17 14.31 12.42
CA LYS A 27 22.85 13.12 13.22
C LYS A 27 23.41 11.84 12.59
N PHE A 28 23.27 11.65 11.30
CA PHE A 28 23.72 10.43 10.63
C PHE A 28 25.24 10.39 10.41
N SER A 29 25.90 11.54 10.19
CA SER A 29 27.36 11.58 10.11
C SER A 29 28.08 11.28 11.43
N THR A 30 27.36 11.28 12.57
CA THR A 30 27.92 10.99 13.90
C THR A 30 27.53 9.61 14.46
N VAL A 31 26.67 8.86 13.75
CA VAL A 31 26.26 7.52 14.19
C VAL A 31 27.37 6.51 13.92
N PRO A 32 27.73 5.65 14.89
CA PRO A 32 28.75 4.62 14.67
C PRO A 32 28.36 3.65 13.57
N ILE A 33 29.31 3.26 12.73
CA ILE A 33 29.19 2.35 11.58
C ILE A 33 28.56 0.98 11.94
N TYR A 34 28.39 0.68 13.20
CA TYR A 34 27.88 -0.59 13.73
C TYR A 34 26.35 -0.70 13.84
N THR A 35 25.58 0.36 13.52
CA THR A 35 24.12 0.27 13.45
C THR A 35 23.71 -0.28 12.09
N LYS A 36 22.92 -1.36 12.09
CA LYS A 36 22.56 -2.07 10.85
C LYS A 36 21.83 -1.21 9.83
N GLU A 37 21.00 -0.26 10.26
CA GLU A 37 20.24 0.63 9.39
C GLU A 37 19.90 1.92 10.11
N ASN A 38 19.99 3.04 9.42
CA ASN A 38 19.51 4.35 9.87
C ASN A 38 18.31 4.74 9.03
N ILE A 39 17.22 5.15 9.66
CA ILE A 39 15.97 5.48 8.99
C ILE A 39 15.62 6.94 9.24
N TYR A 40 15.28 7.66 8.18
CA TYR A 40 14.62 8.96 8.34
C TYR A 40 13.28 9.01 7.62
N VAL A 41 12.37 9.80 8.16
CA VAL A 41 11.03 10.02 7.63
C VAL A 41 10.80 11.52 7.50
N ILE A 42 10.51 11.99 6.29
CA ILE A 42 10.11 13.37 6.00
C ILE A 42 8.59 13.38 5.82
N LYS A 43 7.86 13.89 6.80
CA LYS A 43 6.39 14.04 6.71
C LYS A 43 6.03 15.28 5.91
N ASN A 44 4.96 15.22 5.10
CA ASN A 44 4.51 16.31 4.23
C ASN A 44 5.64 16.81 3.32
N ALA A 45 6.24 15.92 2.56
CA ALA A 45 7.40 16.21 1.71
C ALA A 45 7.15 17.33 0.68
N GLU A 46 5.90 17.61 0.33
CA GLU A 46 5.47 18.76 -0.47
C GLU A 46 5.73 20.11 0.21
N LYS A 47 6.03 20.12 1.50
CA LYS A 47 6.38 21.32 2.27
C LYS A 47 7.89 21.64 2.28
N LEU A 48 8.71 20.83 1.59
CA LEU A 48 10.09 21.19 1.31
C LEU A 48 10.12 22.43 0.41
N ASN A 49 10.81 23.49 0.86
CA ASN A 49 11.04 24.66 0.02
C ASN A 49 12.35 24.50 -0.79
N GLY A 50 12.63 25.41 -1.71
CA GLY A 50 13.81 25.33 -2.56
C GLY A 50 15.13 25.18 -1.80
N ALA A 51 15.28 25.83 -0.64
CA ALA A 51 16.52 25.76 0.15
C ALA A 51 16.68 24.42 0.88
N SER A 52 15.60 23.92 1.50
CA SER A 52 15.60 22.59 2.15
C SER A 52 15.71 21.46 1.14
N ALA A 53 15.01 21.57 0.01
CA ALA A 53 15.08 20.60 -1.09
C ALA A 53 16.52 20.49 -1.67
N ASN A 54 17.18 21.61 -1.96
CA ASN A 54 18.55 21.61 -2.46
C ASN A 54 19.53 21.01 -1.44
N THR A 55 19.29 21.20 -0.14
CA THR A 55 20.11 20.56 0.91
C THR A 55 19.87 19.06 0.94
N MET A 56 18.62 18.64 0.72
CA MET A 56 18.23 17.23 0.69
C MET A 56 18.76 16.51 -0.55
N LEU A 57 18.81 17.18 -1.71
CA LEU A 57 19.39 16.61 -2.94
C LEU A 57 20.83 16.15 -2.76
N LYS A 58 21.66 16.95 -2.08
CA LYS A 58 23.06 16.56 -1.77
C LYS A 58 23.13 15.31 -0.90
N PHE A 59 22.16 15.09 -0.04
CA PHE A 59 22.07 13.91 0.82
C PHE A 59 21.57 12.68 0.05
N LEU A 60 20.71 12.89 -0.97
CA LEU A 60 20.21 11.81 -1.84
C LEU A 60 21.22 11.39 -2.92
N GLU A 61 22.07 12.32 -3.38
CA GLU A 61 23.09 12.03 -4.40
C GLU A 61 24.31 11.31 -3.85
N GLU A 62 24.65 11.59 -2.59
CA GLU A 62 25.79 10.97 -1.88
C GLU A 62 25.27 10.31 -0.60
N PRO A 63 24.47 9.22 -0.70
CA PRO A 63 23.95 8.57 0.47
C PRO A 63 25.07 7.88 1.26
N GLU A 64 25.12 8.12 2.56
CA GLU A 64 25.96 7.33 3.44
C GLU A 64 25.43 5.88 3.50
N GLN A 65 26.31 4.91 3.76
CA GLN A 65 25.93 3.50 3.80
C GLN A 65 24.88 3.23 4.88
N ASN A 66 23.95 2.34 4.59
CA ASN A 66 22.90 1.88 5.51
C ASN A 66 21.90 2.98 5.96
N ILE A 67 21.58 3.92 5.08
CA ILE A 67 20.53 4.90 5.32
C ILE A 67 19.33 4.61 4.42
N LEU A 68 18.14 4.52 5.02
CA LEU A 68 16.87 4.41 4.31
C LEU A 68 16.00 5.65 4.59
N GLY A 69 15.54 6.31 3.54
CA GLY A 69 14.74 7.52 3.62
C GLY A 69 13.32 7.33 3.12
N PHE A 70 12.34 7.82 3.89
CA PHE A 70 10.94 7.85 3.49
C PHE A 70 10.46 9.29 3.36
N PHE A 71 9.86 9.63 2.23
CA PHE A 71 9.19 10.90 1.98
C PHE A 71 7.69 10.62 1.92
N ILE A 72 6.95 11.13 2.90
CA ILE A 72 5.49 10.94 3.00
C ILE A 72 4.80 12.19 2.47
N THR A 73 3.88 12.02 1.54
CA THR A 73 3.08 13.09 0.96
C THR A 73 1.69 12.60 0.59
N ASN A 74 0.70 13.45 0.63
CA ASN A 74 -0.65 13.16 0.14
C ASN A 74 -0.76 13.25 -1.39
N ASN A 75 0.19 13.93 -2.04
CA ASN A 75 0.24 14.04 -3.49
C ASN A 75 1.68 14.14 -3.98
N ALA A 76 2.16 13.06 -4.60
CA ALA A 76 3.51 12.98 -5.13
C ALA A 76 3.82 14.06 -6.19
N ASN A 77 2.81 14.58 -6.89
CA ASN A 77 3.01 15.63 -7.89
C ASN A 77 3.36 17.00 -7.27
N ASN A 78 3.03 17.19 -6.00
CA ASN A 78 3.36 18.41 -5.26
C ASN A 78 4.78 18.37 -4.66
N VAL A 79 5.43 17.21 -4.65
CA VAL A 79 6.83 17.08 -4.26
C VAL A 79 7.73 17.60 -5.37
N ILE A 80 8.75 18.37 -5.01
CA ILE A 80 9.73 18.94 -5.95
C ILE A 80 10.27 17.83 -6.85
N SER A 81 10.20 18.04 -8.17
CA SER A 81 10.48 17.01 -9.18
C SER A 81 11.88 16.40 -9.06
N THR A 82 12.87 17.20 -8.66
CA THR A 82 14.26 16.75 -8.47
C THR A 82 14.42 15.78 -7.29
N ILE A 83 13.60 15.88 -6.25
CA ILE A 83 13.53 14.89 -5.16
C ILE A 83 12.80 13.65 -5.65
N ARG A 84 11.61 13.84 -6.24
CA ARG A 84 10.79 12.73 -6.72
C ARG A 84 11.52 11.83 -7.72
N SER A 85 12.34 12.40 -8.60
CA SER A 85 13.11 11.62 -9.60
C SER A 85 14.21 10.73 -9.00
N ARG A 86 14.56 10.93 -7.73
CA ARG A 86 15.57 10.14 -6.99
C ARG A 86 14.96 9.20 -5.95
N CYS A 87 13.62 9.11 -5.93
CA CYS A 87 12.88 8.24 -5.04
C CYS A 87 12.04 7.24 -5.83
N GLU A 88 11.88 6.05 -5.30
CA GLU A 88 10.83 5.14 -5.74
C GLU A 88 9.50 5.66 -5.20
N VAL A 89 8.50 5.80 -6.07
CA VAL A 89 7.17 6.26 -5.67
C VAL A 89 6.29 5.05 -5.38
N ILE A 90 5.97 4.87 -4.11
CA ILE A 90 5.06 3.84 -3.65
C ILE A 90 3.73 4.51 -3.29
N LYS A 91 2.67 4.14 -3.98
CA LYS A 91 1.33 4.63 -3.66
C LYS A 91 0.74 3.78 -2.53
N VAL A 92 0.44 4.44 -1.41
CA VAL A 92 -0.29 3.84 -0.30
C VAL A 92 -1.74 4.29 -0.40
N LEU A 93 -2.67 3.35 -0.44
CA LEU A 93 -4.10 3.65 -0.46
C LEU A 93 -4.53 4.14 0.93
N TYR A 94 -4.64 5.47 1.07
CA TYR A 94 -4.93 6.11 2.35
C TYR A 94 -6.37 5.90 2.82
N ASP A 95 -7.33 5.83 1.90
CA ASP A 95 -8.76 5.67 2.22
C ASP A 95 -9.14 4.30 2.79
N ILE A 96 -8.19 3.35 2.82
CA ILE A 96 -8.43 2.02 3.39
C ILE A 96 -8.39 2.06 4.92
N HIS A 97 -7.76 3.06 5.53
CA HIS A 97 -7.65 3.16 7.00
C HIS A 97 -8.97 3.49 7.72
N GLU A 98 -10.00 3.94 7.01
CA GLU A 98 -11.35 4.01 7.57
C GLU A 98 -12.00 2.63 7.71
N LEU A 99 -11.50 1.64 6.97
CA LEU A 99 -11.89 0.25 7.06
C LEU A 99 -10.77 -0.53 7.75
N ASP A 100 -10.77 -0.59 9.07
CA ASP A 100 -9.98 -1.59 9.79
C ASP A 100 -10.73 -2.94 9.81
N ILE A 101 -10.07 -3.98 10.27
CA ILE A 101 -10.65 -5.32 10.28
C ILE A 101 -11.94 -5.38 11.11
N ASN A 102 -12.09 -4.54 12.14
CA ASN A 102 -13.29 -4.49 12.96
C ASN A 102 -14.44 -3.83 12.19
N ASN A 103 -14.13 -2.88 11.32
CA ASN A 103 -15.12 -2.16 10.52
C ASN A 103 -15.61 -2.95 9.31
N ILE A 104 -14.77 -3.81 8.70
CA ILE A 104 -15.20 -4.63 7.56
C ILE A 104 -16.13 -5.77 7.95
N THR A 105 -16.10 -6.20 9.21
CA THR A 105 -16.96 -7.27 9.73
C THR A 105 -18.23 -6.76 10.42
N ASN A 106 -18.43 -5.43 10.47
CA ASN A 106 -19.63 -4.85 11.07
C ASN A 106 -20.86 -4.99 10.16
N ASP A 107 -22.04 -4.74 10.71
CA ASP A 107 -23.32 -4.92 10.01
C ASP A 107 -23.46 -4.02 8.76
N ILE A 108 -22.78 -2.85 8.71
CA ILE A 108 -22.84 -1.89 7.60
C ILE A 108 -22.16 -2.46 6.34
N ASN A 109 -21.07 -3.20 6.51
CA ASN A 109 -20.28 -3.75 5.42
C ASN A 109 -20.48 -5.25 5.20
N LYS A 110 -21.39 -5.87 5.96
CA LYS A 110 -21.58 -7.33 5.95
C LYS A 110 -21.79 -7.90 4.55
N ASP A 111 -22.70 -7.31 3.78
CA ASP A 111 -22.99 -7.78 2.42
C ASP A 111 -21.75 -7.69 1.50
N LYS A 112 -20.97 -6.63 1.65
CA LYS A 112 -19.74 -6.41 0.89
C LYS A 112 -18.63 -7.36 1.34
N PHE A 113 -18.56 -7.62 2.64
CA PHE A 113 -17.64 -8.60 3.22
C PHE A 113 -17.95 -10.01 2.73
N ASP A 114 -19.22 -10.43 2.77
CA ASP A 114 -19.64 -11.75 2.28
C ASP A 114 -19.32 -11.93 0.79
N VAL A 115 -19.54 -10.89 -0.02
CA VAL A 115 -19.16 -10.90 -1.45
C VAL A 115 -17.65 -10.97 -1.63
N ALA A 116 -16.87 -10.24 -0.85
CA ALA A 116 -15.41 -10.28 -0.93
C ALA A 116 -14.87 -11.69 -0.61
N ILE A 117 -15.40 -12.34 0.43
CA ILE A 117 -15.05 -13.72 0.80
C ILE A 117 -15.45 -14.71 -0.30
N GLU A 118 -16.68 -14.62 -0.80
CA GLU A 118 -17.18 -15.49 -1.88
C GLU A 118 -16.32 -15.33 -3.16
N TYR A 119 -15.99 -14.09 -3.51
CA TYR A 119 -15.18 -13.77 -4.67
C TYR A 119 -13.76 -14.35 -4.55
N LEU A 120 -13.10 -14.12 -3.39
CA LEU A 120 -11.79 -14.70 -3.13
C LEU A 120 -11.82 -16.23 -3.17
N PHE A 121 -12.83 -16.85 -2.56
CA PHE A 121 -12.98 -18.29 -2.58
C PHE A 121 -13.09 -18.83 -4.02
N LYS A 122 -13.92 -18.22 -4.84
CA LYS A 122 -14.10 -18.65 -6.24
C LYS A 122 -12.84 -18.49 -7.06
N ILE A 123 -12.11 -17.40 -6.91
CA ILE A 123 -10.95 -17.09 -7.75
C ILE A 123 -9.71 -17.84 -7.26
N GLU A 124 -9.41 -17.79 -5.98
CA GLU A 124 -8.14 -18.32 -5.45
C GLU A 124 -8.23 -19.80 -5.10
N VAL A 125 -9.38 -20.28 -4.66
CA VAL A 125 -9.56 -21.66 -4.21
C VAL A 125 -10.09 -22.55 -5.32
N GLU A 126 -11.23 -22.19 -5.90
CA GLU A 126 -11.85 -23.00 -6.95
C GLU A 126 -11.10 -22.91 -8.29
N LYS A 127 -10.28 -21.85 -8.49
CA LYS A 127 -9.49 -21.61 -9.72
C LYS A 127 -10.31 -21.76 -11.01
N LYS A 128 -11.60 -21.55 -10.91
CA LYS A 128 -12.50 -21.56 -12.06
C LYS A 128 -12.43 -20.22 -12.75
N LEU A 129 -12.65 -20.18 -14.06
CA LEU A 129 -12.64 -18.99 -14.91
C LEU A 129 -13.39 -17.83 -14.24
N GLY A 130 -12.65 -17.00 -13.50
CA GLY A 130 -13.19 -15.93 -12.66
C GLY A 130 -14.03 -14.90 -13.41
N ILE A 131 -13.85 -14.76 -14.73
CA ILE A 131 -14.66 -13.91 -15.60
C ILE A 131 -16.16 -14.24 -15.49
N MET A 132 -16.53 -15.53 -15.42
CA MET A 132 -17.93 -15.93 -15.27
C MET A 132 -18.52 -15.48 -13.94
N TYR A 133 -17.69 -15.35 -12.90
CA TYR A 133 -18.12 -14.99 -11.56
C TYR A 133 -18.18 -13.48 -11.31
N ASN A 134 -17.55 -12.66 -12.17
CA ASN A 134 -17.64 -11.20 -12.05
C ASN A 134 -19.10 -10.74 -12.10
N ARG A 135 -19.90 -11.29 -13.02
CA ARG A 135 -21.32 -11.01 -13.10
C ARG A 135 -22.11 -11.62 -11.95
N ASP A 136 -21.85 -12.90 -11.66
CA ASP A 136 -22.67 -13.69 -10.73
C ASP A 136 -22.43 -13.29 -9.27
N VAL A 137 -21.23 -12.86 -8.92
CA VAL A 137 -20.85 -12.54 -7.55
C VAL A 137 -20.83 -11.05 -7.27
N VAL A 138 -20.23 -10.25 -8.16
CA VAL A 138 -20.03 -8.81 -7.91
C VAL A 138 -21.12 -7.97 -8.54
N LEU A 139 -21.29 -8.05 -9.87
CA LEU A 139 -22.18 -7.15 -10.61
C LEU A 139 -23.67 -7.42 -10.38
N ASN A 140 -24.04 -8.65 -10.04
CA ASN A 140 -25.43 -8.96 -9.67
C ASN A 140 -25.85 -8.35 -8.33
N LYS A 141 -24.90 -8.18 -7.40
CA LYS A 141 -25.17 -7.65 -6.06
C LYS A 141 -25.00 -6.14 -5.99
N PHE A 142 -24.07 -5.57 -6.76
CA PHE A 142 -23.74 -4.16 -6.71
C PHE A 142 -23.67 -3.54 -8.10
N SER A 143 -24.50 -2.52 -8.33
CA SER A 143 -24.49 -1.70 -9.54
C SER A 143 -23.62 -0.45 -9.41
N GLU A 144 -23.43 0.03 -8.18
CA GLU A 144 -22.69 1.25 -7.91
C GLU A 144 -21.19 0.97 -7.81
N ARG A 145 -20.40 1.83 -8.48
CA ARG A 145 -18.93 1.72 -8.46
C ARG A 145 -18.35 1.79 -7.04
N GLU A 146 -18.95 2.63 -6.18
CA GLU A 146 -18.49 2.80 -4.80
C GLU A 146 -18.65 1.52 -3.98
N ASP A 147 -19.75 0.79 -4.15
CA ASP A 147 -19.94 -0.49 -3.47
C ASP A 147 -18.91 -1.53 -3.91
N ILE A 148 -18.64 -1.61 -5.21
CA ILE A 148 -17.61 -2.50 -5.76
C ILE A 148 -16.23 -2.09 -5.24
N LYS A 149 -15.95 -0.80 -5.17
CA LYS A 149 -14.70 -0.27 -4.61
C LYS A 149 -14.52 -0.69 -3.14
N ILE A 150 -15.59 -0.64 -2.34
CA ILE A 150 -15.57 -1.10 -0.95
C ILE A 150 -15.28 -2.62 -0.87
N VAL A 151 -15.87 -3.44 -1.73
CA VAL A 151 -15.56 -4.88 -1.81
C VAL A 151 -14.06 -5.09 -2.06
N PHE A 152 -13.46 -4.35 -2.98
CA PHE A 152 -12.03 -4.49 -3.27
C PHE A 152 -11.13 -3.91 -2.18
N LYS A 153 -11.57 -2.88 -1.46
CA LYS A 153 -10.90 -2.42 -0.23
C LYS A 153 -10.89 -3.51 0.85
N ILE A 154 -11.98 -4.25 1.00
CA ILE A 154 -12.06 -5.40 1.92
C ILE A 154 -11.09 -6.50 1.47
N ILE A 155 -11.06 -6.84 0.19
CA ILE A 155 -10.11 -7.80 -0.39
C ILE A 155 -8.65 -7.38 -0.11
N PHE A 156 -8.35 -6.09 -0.25
CA PHE A 156 -7.03 -5.55 0.06
C PHE A 156 -6.65 -5.82 1.53
N ILE A 157 -7.54 -5.51 2.48
CA ILE A 157 -7.31 -5.73 3.91
C ILE A 157 -7.09 -7.23 4.21
N ILE A 158 -7.83 -8.11 3.56
CA ILE A 158 -7.66 -9.55 3.71
C ILE A 158 -6.26 -9.98 3.25
N TYR A 159 -5.78 -9.48 2.11
CA TYR A 159 -4.41 -9.77 1.65
C TYR A 159 -3.33 -9.13 2.54
N GLU A 160 -3.56 -7.94 3.12
CA GLU A 160 -2.63 -7.36 4.10
C GLU A 160 -2.52 -8.23 5.36
N GLU A 161 -3.64 -8.71 5.90
CA GLU A 161 -3.65 -9.61 7.05
C GLU A 161 -2.98 -10.96 6.70
N LEU A 162 -3.19 -11.45 5.48
CA LEU A 162 -2.50 -12.64 4.98
C LEU A 162 -0.98 -12.43 4.90
N LEU A 163 -0.55 -11.26 4.42
CA LEU A 163 0.87 -10.91 4.38
C LEU A 163 1.48 -10.90 5.78
N LYS A 164 0.80 -10.32 6.76
CA LYS A 164 1.22 -10.37 8.17
C LYS A 164 1.39 -11.80 8.65
N LYS A 165 0.39 -12.66 8.38
CA LYS A 165 0.43 -14.09 8.73
C LYS A 165 1.63 -14.80 8.10
N VAL A 166 1.86 -14.61 6.80
CA VAL A 166 2.99 -15.22 6.06
C VAL A 166 4.34 -14.73 6.58
N MET A 167 4.41 -13.47 7.05
CA MET A 167 5.62 -12.89 7.65
C MET A 167 5.82 -13.26 9.13
N GLY A 168 4.91 -14.05 9.73
CA GLY A 168 4.95 -14.40 11.15
C GLY A 168 4.64 -13.23 12.09
N LEU A 169 3.93 -12.22 11.59
CA LEU A 169 3.44 -11.09 12.38
C LEU A 169 2.03 -11.37 12.89
N ASP A 170 1.63 -10.65 13.96
CA ASP A 170 0.26 -10.71 14.45
C ASP A 170 -0.73 -10.27 13.36
N ASN A 171 -1.69 -11.14 13.07
CA ASN A 171 -2.82 -10.85 12.18
C ASN A 171 -4.13 -10.94 12.97
N LYS A 172 -5.14 -10.22 12.52
CA LYS A 172 -6.44 -10.13 13.19
C LYS A 172 -7.56 -10.84 12.42
N PHE A 173 -7.26 -11.34 11.22
CA PHE A 173 -8.25 -11.98 10.38
C PHE A 173 -8.33 -13.49 10.63
N ASP A 174 -9.56 -14.01 10.77
CA ASP A 174 -9.79 -15.44 10.80
C ASP A 174 -9.88 -16.00 9.39
N PHE A 175 -8.89 -16.82 9.02
CA PHE A 175 -8.78 -17.43 7.71
C PHE A 175 -9.50 -18.78 7.56
N GLU A 176 -10.34 -19.22 8.55
CA GLU A 176 -11.00 -20.53 8.47
C GLU A 176 -11.79 -20.72 7.17
N LYS A 177 -12.50 -19.68 6.69
CA LYS A 177 -13.31 -19.74 5.47
C LYS A 177 -12.50 -19.73 4.16
N ILE A 178 -11.28 -19.26 4.19
CA ILE A 178 -10.39 -19.11 3.03
C ILE A 178 -8.97 -19.60 3.39
N ASN A 179 -8.93 -20.72 4.12
CA ASN A 179 -7.66 -21.22 4.68
C ASN A 179 -6.65 -21.60 3.58
N GLU A 180 -7.13 -21.94 2.40
CA GLU A 180 -6.32 -22.24 1.24
C GLU A 180 -5.47 -21.05 0.79
N LEU A 181 -5.92 -19.81 1.03
CA LEU A 181 -5.11 -18.61 0.78
C LEU A 181 -3.81 -18.61 1.61
N SER A 182 -3.81 -19.28 2.77
CA SER A 182 -2.63 -19.38 3.62
C SER A 182 -1.48 -20.17 2.97
N SER A 183 -1.71 -20.85 1.85
CA SER A 183 -0.69 -21.53 1.05
C SER A 183 0.07 -20.60 0.10
N LEU A 184 -0.39 -19.34 -0.07
CA LEU A 184 0.29 -18.37 -0.91
C LEU A 184 1.60 -17.91 -0.24
N ASP A 185 2.68 -17.89 -1.01
CA ASP A 185 3.95 -17.33 -0.57
C ASP A 185 3.91 -15.78 -0.54
N LYS A 186 4.90 -15.20 0.12
CA LYS A 186 5.03 -13.75 0.29
C LYS A 186 4.96 -12.99 -1.05
N ASP A 187 5.66 -13.48 -2.07
CA ASP A 187 5.77 -12.76 -3.36
C ASP A 187 4.44 -12.81 -4.12
N LYS A 188 3.71 -13.92 -4.00
CA LYS A 188 2.35 -14.01 -4.55
C LYS A 188 1.41 -13.06 -3.84
N VAL A 189 1.43 -13.01 -2.51
CA VAL A 189 0.58 -12.10 -1.73
C VAL A 189 0.89 -10.64 -2.09
N LEU A 190 2.16 -10.25 -2.21
CA LEU A 190 2.54 -8.89 -2.62
C LEU A 190 2.03 -8.56 -4.03
N ARG A 191 2.11 -9.50 -4.97
CA ARG A 191 1.53 -9.30 -6.32
C ARG A 191 0.02 -9.09 -6.25
N ARG A 192 -0.72 -9.84 -5.40
CA ARG A 192 -2.17 -9.68 -5.20
C ARG A 192 -2.49 -8.29 -4.63
N ILE A 193 -1.76 -7.84 -3.62
CA ILE A 193 -1.90 -6.50 -3.02
C ILE A 193 -1.73 -5.43 -4.10
N ASN A 194 -0.66 -5.49 -4.90
CA ASN A 194 -0.41 -4.51 -5.96
C ASN A 194 -1.53 -4.50 -7.02
N LEU A 195 -2.06 -5.67 -7.37
CA LEU A 195 -3.13 -5.80 -8.34
C LEU A 195 -4.44 -5.19 -7.83
N VAL A 196 -4.80 -5.48 -6.58
CA VAL A 196 -6.00 -4.92 -5.94
C VAL A 196 -5.87 -3.41 -5.80
N THR A 197 -4.69 -2.91 -5.41
CA THR A 197 -4.40 -1.47 -5.33
C THR A 197 -4.65 -0.79 -6.66
N LYS A 198 -4.08 -1.33 -7.75
CA LYS A 198 -4.27 -0.80 -9.09
C LYS A 198 -5.75 -0.81 -9.52
N PHE A 199 -6.49 -1.88 -9.19
CA PHE A 199 -7.92 -1.95 -9.49
C PHE A 199 -8.70 -0.85 -8.77
N ILE A 200 -8.44 -0.63 -7.46
CA ILE A 200 -9.11 0.41 -6.68
C ILE A 200 -8.83 1.81 -7.25
N ASP A 201 -7.63 2.04 -7.76
CA ASP A 201 -7.29 3.30 -8.43
C ASP A 201 -8.00 3.47 -9.78
N ASP A 202 -8.06 2.38 -10.55
CA ASP A 202 -8.63 2.39 -11.90
C ASP A 202 -10.17 2.50 -11.88
N ILE A 203 -10.85 2.06 -10.80
CA ILE A 203 -12.32 2.05 -10.71
C ILE A 203 -12.92 3.46 -10.76
N ASP A 204 -12.21 4.47 -10.28
CA ASP A 204 -12.63 5.88 -10.32
C ASP A 204 -12.49 6.50 -11.73
N SER A 205 -11.79 5.82 -12.63
CA SER A 205 -11.65 6.25 -14.01
C SER A 205 -12.93 5.95 -14.82
N ASN A 206 -13.10 6.61 -15.97
CA ASN A 206 -14.27 6.40 -16.86
C ASN A 206 -14.22 5.05 -17.62
N VAL A 207 -13.62 4.02 -17.04
CA VAL A 207 -13.52 2.68 -17.63
C VAL A 207 -14.80 1.89 -17.35
N ASN A 208 -15.16 0.98 -18.26
CA ASN A 208 -16.23 0.02 -18.03
C ASN A 208 -15.84 -0.93 -16.88
N VAL A 209 -16.65 -0.96 -15.80
CA VAL A 209 -16.36 -1.72 -14.59
C VAL A 209 -16.30 -3.23 -14.85
N GLU A 210 -17.18 -3.73 -15.74
CA GLU A 210 -17.19 -5.15 -16.11
C GLU A 210 -15.85 -5.57 -16.76
N LEU A 211 -15.39 -4.77 -17.73
CA LEU A 211 -14.09 -5.01 -18.38
C LEU A 211 -12.90 -4.87 -17.40
N LEU A 212 -13.03 -3.96 -16.42
CA LEU A 212 -12.01 -3.80 -15.39
C LEU A 212 -11.95 -5.02 -14.47
N LEU A 213 -13.11 -5.57 -14.08
CA LEU A 213 -13.20 -6.80 -13.30
C LEU A 213 -12.64 -8.00 -14.08
N ASP A 214 -12.94 -8.12 -15.36
CA ASP A 214 -12.41 -9.20 -16.20
C ASP A 214 -10.89 -9.11 -16.33
N LYS A 215 -10.38 -7.90 -16.54
CA LYS A 215 -8.94 -7.64 -16.55
C LYS A 215 -8.28 -8.02 -15.22
N PHE A 216 -8.93 -7.65 -14.09
CA PHE A 216 -8.43 -8.00 -12.76
C PHE A 216 -8.28 -9.50 -12.59
N VAL A 217 -9.28 -10.28 -12.99
CA VAL A 217 -9.25 -11.75 -12.89
C VAL A 217 -8.17 -12.35 -13.79
N ILE A 218 -8.01 -11.83 -15.02
CA ILE A 218 -6.97 -12.28 -15.95
C ILE A 218 -5.57 -12.00 -15.38
N GLU A 219 -5.37 -10.78 -14.82
CA GLU A 219 -4.08 -10.39 -14.24
C GLU A 219 -3.82 -11.09 -12.88
N LEU A 220 -4.88 -11.47 -12.14
CA LEU A 220 -4.75 -12.25 -10.91
C LEU A 220 -4.34 -13.69 -11.21
N GLY A 221 -4.84 -14.20 -12.33
CA GLY A 221 -4.64 -15.59 -12.68
C GLY A 221 -3.21 -15.86 -13.15
N ASP A 222 -2.55 -16.74 -12.44
CA ASP A 222 -1.61 -17.68 -13.05
C ASP A 222 -2.43 -18.65 -13.98
N TYR A 223 -3.39 -18.09 -14.74
CA TYR A 223 -4.30 -18.84 -15.61
C TYR A 223 -3.75 -19.05 -17.00
N ILE A 224 -2.53 -18.55 -17.24
CA ILE A 224 -1.83 -18.74 -18.50
C ILE A 224 -0.43 -19.29 -18.16
N GLU A 225 -0.37 -20.54 -17.82
CA GLU A 225 0.73 -21.46 -18.10
C GLU A 225 0.16 -22.75 -18.69
#